data_57322206bdee1432cbd285719023eaf1
#
_entry.id   57322206bdee1432cbd285719023eaf1
#
_cell.length_a   1.000
_cell.length_b   1.000
_cell.length_c   1.000
_cell.angle_alpha   90.00
_cell.angle_beta   90.00
_cell.angle_gamma   90.00
#
_symmetry.space_group_name_H-M   'P 1'
#
loop_
_entity.id
_entity.type
_entity.pdbx_description
1 polymer ?
#
loop_
_entity_poly.entity_id
_entity_poly.type
_entity_poly.pdbx_seq_one_letter_code
_entity_poly.pdbx_strand_id
1 'polypeptide(L)'
;LCVPSAQRLGIPALQTVEMTATPSGDATDIVGVTLESLARDARLAARVRAPKSARYVETTKWPTNGKMTKAYRDEFVSGVLAAVEDARGLLPEGPRTVGCVLNRVDSAVQVAKALDEQGLNCRLWVGRMRPWDLERMRREEPGLFDVSGAQGVDVLVATQTIEVGVDLDLTHMVTELASASALAQRAGRVNRLGRRDSAWFTVIGPPREAASSKDVLPYRKDDLLAARTWILDRADDGDLSPLTVSEKLKAPPAESPRRLLYQRPEPWDAALWSKTSMRLVIEPELDLWIRDDLDPETGTVGLVLRDLKDLPEVTACETLVTEVPPQDREVYPMTIATARKVVQRLIEDTDHPLGRSVLWRDGAVLPQWQAMVLEDEGGEKIASRALRPGDLLILDASVPLLTSGVVTDAGGELGMPVPCEELDGVAGVVTDPDELRGLAVLESDELSDLFPGETVVWSPGRDEGDVTA
;
A
#
# COMPACT_ATOMS: atom_id res chain seq x y z
N LEU A 1 -4.05 14.54 -28.41
CA LEU A 1 -3.10 15.66 -28.62
C LEU A 1 -1.86 15.26 -29.42
N CYS A 2 -1.28 14.06 -29.21
CA CYS A 2 -0.04 13.63 -29.88
C CYS A 2 -0.22 13.42 -31.41
N VAL A 3 -1.34 12.84 -31.86
CA VAL A 3 -1.56 12.53 -33.28
C VAL A 3 -1.68 13.80 -34.14
N PRO A 4 -2.52 14.80 -33.78
CA PRO A 4 -2.58 16.05 -34.54
C PRO A 4 -1.26 16.83 -34.57
N SER A 5 -0.48 16.78 -33.49
CA SER A 5 0.83 17.42 -33.42
C SER A 5 1.86 16.74 -34.31
N ALA A 6 1.87 15.39 -34.30
CA ALA A 6 2.75 14.61 -35.18
C ALA A 6 2.48 14.91 -36.68
N GLN A 7 1.21 14.97 -37.08
CA GLN A 7 0.82 15.32 -38.44
C GLN A 7 1.28 16.73 -38.83
N ARG A 8 1.17 17.71 -37.93
CA ARG A 8 1.63 19.10 -38.20
C ARG A 8 3.14 19.18 -38.34
N LEU A 9 3.88 18.36 -37.62
CA LEU A 9 5.35 18.36 -37.60
C LEU A 9 5.96 17.41 -38.65
N GLY A 10 5.14 16.65 -39.39
CA GLY A 10 5.61 15.67 -40.36
C GLY A 10 6.45 14.53 -39.75
N ILE A 11 6.25 14.22 -38.47
CA ILE A 11 6.90 13.12 -37.77
C ILE A 11 5.95 11.94 -37.62
N PRO A 12 6.46 10.70 -37.44
CA PRO A 12 5.61 9.55 -37.16
C PRO A 12 4.74 9.77 -35.92
N ALA A 13 3.47 9.37 -35.97
CA ALA A 13 2.59 9.43 -34.83
C ALA A 13 3.07 8.45 -33.74
N LEU A 14 2.91 8.85 -32.48
CA LEU A 14 3.15 7.96 -31.35
C LEU A 14 2.22 6.75 -31.46
N GLN A 15 2.79 5.56 -31.44
CA GLN A 15 2.02 4.33 -31.34
C GLN A 15 1.72 4.06 -29.86
N THR A 16 0.46 3.90 -29.53
CA THR A 16 0.00 3.56 -28.19
C THR A 16 -0.47 2.12 -28.19
N VAL A 17 0.11 1.33 -27.30
CA VAL A 17 -0.30 -0.06 -27.04
C VAL A 17 -0.84 -0.13 -25.63
N GLU A 18 -2.11 -0.50 -25.48
CA GLU A 18 -2.72 -0.76 -24.20
C GLU A 18 -2.55 -2.24 -23.84
N MET A 19 -1.86 -2.54 -22.74
CA MET A 19 -1.72 -3.89 -22.23
C MET A 19 -2.62 -4.05 -21.00
N THR A 20 -3.71 -4.78 -21.15
CA THR A 20 -4.70 -5.01 -20.09
C THR A 20 -5.24 -6.42 -20.15
N ALA A 21 -5.62 -6.96 -19.00
CA ALA A 21 -6.36 -8.23 -18.93
C ALA A 21 -7.85 -8.05 -19.25
N THR A 22 -8.34 -6.81 -19.18
CA THR A 22 -9.75 -6.45 -19.41
C THR A 22 -9.81 -5.29 -20.43
N PRO A 23 -9.71 -5.59 -21.74
CA PRO A 23 -9.72 -4.54 -22.76
C PRO A 23 -11.04 -3.77 -22.75
N SER A 24 -10.97 -2.48 -23.06
CA SER A 24 -12.18 -1.65 -23.23
C SER A 24 -13.04 -2.17 -24.38
N GLY A 25 -14.37 -2.05 -24.27
CA GLY A 25 -15.29 -2.52 -25.31
C GLY A 25 -15.13 -1.85 -26.68
N ASP A 26 -14.38 -0.76 -26.74
CA ASP A 26 -14.11 0.03 -27.96
C ASP A 26 -12.75 -0.34 -28.61
N ALA A 27 -12.02 -1.30 -28.07
CA ALA A 27 -10.75 -1.74 -28.64
C ALA A 27 -10.96 -2.44 -30.00
N THR A 28 -10.32 -1.93 -31.05
CA THR A 28 -10.52 -2.40 -32.45
C THR A 28 -9.49 -3.46 -32.85
N ASP A 29 -8.27 -3.35 -32.34
CA ASP A 29 -7.14 -4.24 -32.69
C ASP A 29 -6.63 -4.97 -31.45
N ILE A 30 -7.37 -6.03 -31.04
CA ILE A 30 -6.99 -6.82 -29.86
C ILE A 30 -6.08 -7.96 -30.30
N VAL A 31 -4.84 -7.96 -29.80
CA VAL A 31 -3.91 -9.08 -29.92
C VAL A 31 -3.95 -9.87 -28.61
N GLY A 32 -4.34 -11.13 -28.66
CA GLY A 32 -4.50 -11.94 -27.47
C GLY A 32 -4.26 -13.44 -27.74
N VAL A 33 -4.56 -14.24 -26.73
CA VAL A 33 -4.45 -15.70 -26.79
C VAL A 33 -5.52 -16.26 -27.74
N THR A 34 -5.11 -17.03 -28.73
CA THR A 34 -6.00 -17.70 -29.69
C THR A 34 -6.19 -19.17 -29.35
N LEU A 35 -7.26 -19.80 -29.85
CA LEU A 35 -7.47 -21.26 -29.72
C LEU A 35 -6.29 -22.08 -30.30
N GLU A 36 -5.65 -21.57 -31.34
CA GLU A 36 -4.47 -22.21 -31.94
C GLU A 36 -3.26 -22.10 -30.99
N SER A 37 -3.03 -20.98 -30.32
CA SER A 37 -1.98 -20.85 -29.32
C SER A 37 -2.22 -21.77 -28.12
N LEU A 38 -3.47 -21.95 -27.69
CA LEU A 38 -3.84 -22.91 -26.63
C LEU A 38 -3.61 -24.38 -27.04
N ALA A 39 -3.80 -24.72 -28.32
CA ALA A 39 -3.54 -26.06 -28.80
C ALA A 39 -2.04 -26.39 -28.87
N ARG A 40 -1.19 -25.35 -29.05
CA ARG A 40 0.28 -25.53 -29.17
C ARG A 40 1.00 -25.49 -27.83
N ASP A 41 0.44 -24.79 -26.82
CA ASP A 41 1.08 -24.59 -25.52
C ASP A 41 0.17 -25.10 -24.39
N ALA A 42 0.51 -26.29 -23.88
CA ALA A 42 -0.23 -26.94 -22.80
C ALA A 42 -0.18 -26.13 -21.48
N ARG A 43 0.93 -25.40 -21.20
CA ARG A 43 1.05 -24.55 -19.99
C ARG A 43 0.16 -23.34 -20.09
N LEU A 44 0.13 -22.70 -21.25
CA LEU A 44 -0.78 -21.59 -21.53
C LEU A 44 -2.24 -22.06 -21.42
N ALA A 45 -2.55 -23.23 -22.03
CA ALA A 45 -3.89 -23.81 -21.95
C ALA A 45 -4.33 -24.08 -20.51
N ALA A 46 -3.46 -24.65 -19.67
CA ALA A 46 -3.74 -24.88 -18.26
C ALA A 46 -4.05 -23.57 -17.51
N ARG A 47 -3.26 -22.52 -17.72
CA ARG A 47 -3.47 -21.20 -17.09
C ARG A 47 -4.80 -20.56 -17.53
N VAL A 48 -5.08 -20.58 -18.82
CA VAL A 48 -6.25 -19.88 -19.39
C VAL A 48 -7.55 -20.61 -19.04
N ARG A 49 -7.50 -21.94 -18.91
CA ARG A 49 -8.64 -22.79 -18.53
C ARG A 49 -8.67 -23.13 -17.05
N ALA A 50 -7.80 -22.55 -16.21
CA ALA A 50 -7.73 -22.83 -14.79
C ALA A 50 -9.11 -22.66 -14.12
N PRO A 51 -9.68 -23.70 -13.51
CA PRO A 51 -11.00 -23.63 -12.90
C PRO A 51 -10.99 -22.68 -11.70
N LYS A 52 -12.03 -21.84 -11.61
CA LYS A 52 -12.22 -20.86 -10.54
C LYS A 52 -13.71 -20.70 -10.31
N SER A 53 -14.25 -21.46 -9.38
CA SER A 53 -15.68 -21.43 -9.09
C SER A 53 -16.04 -20.16 -8.31
N ALA A 54 -16.93 -19.36 -8.86
CA ALA A 54 -17.43 -18.16 -8.20
C ALA A 54 -18.48 -18.50 -7.15
N ARG A 55 -18.48 -17.78 -6.03
CA ARG A 55 -19.51 -17.81 -5.00
C ARG A 55 -19.85 -16.39 -4.57
N TYR A 56 -21.10 -16.08 -4.40
CA TYR A 56 -21.54 -14.83 -3.79
C TYR A 56 -22.23 -15.12 -2.46
N VAL A 57 -21.72 -14.53 -1.39
CA VAL A 57 -22.29 -14.61 -0.05
C VAL A 57 -22.92 -13.27 0.27
N GLU A 58 -24.25 -13.25 0.29
CA GLU A 58 -25.00 -12.05 0.62
C GLU A 58 -25.01 -11.80 2.12
N THR A 59 -24.68 -10.58 2.53
CA THR A 59 -24.68 -10.15 3.93
C THR A 59 -25.48 -8.88 4.16
N THR A 60 -26.34 -8.90 5.18
CA THR A 60 -27.05 -7.70 5.66
C THR A 60 -26.22 -6.84 6.59
N LYS A 61 -25.00 -7.29 6.96
CA LYS A 61 -24.07 -6.60 7.87
C LYS A 61 -23.09 -5.69 7.12
N TRP A 62 -23.25 -5.53 5.83
CA TRP A 62 -22.40 -4.69 4.98
C TRP A 62 -22.26 -3.27 5.55
N PRO A 63 -21.05 -2.73 5.69
CA PRO A 63 -20.81 -1.43 6.31
C PRO A 63 -21.15 -0.28 5.34
N THR A 64 -22.37 0.17 5.31
CA THR A 64 -22.84 1.26 4.44
C THR A 64 -22.16 2.61 4.69
N ASN A 65 -21.57 2.83 5.87
CA ASN A 65 -20.76 4.01 6.21
C ASN A 65 -19.26 3.79 5.99
N GLY A 66 -18.89 2.63 5.45
CA GLY A 66 -17.51 2.25 5.19
C GLY A 66 -16.68 1.88 6.42
N LYS A 67 -17.22 1.91 7.62
CA LYS A 67 -16.54 1.47 8.85
C LYS A 67 -16.88 0.02 9.12
N MET A 68 -15.88 -0.85 9.27
CA MET A 68 -16.10 -2.24 9.62
C MET A 68 -16.75 -2.35 10.99
N THR A 69 -17.87 -3.10 11.05
CA THR A 69 -18.52 -3.46 12.31
C THR A 69 -17.99 -4.81 12.80
N LYS A 70 -18.04 -5.06 14.12
CA LYS A 70 -17.66 -6.37 14.67
C LYS A 70 -18.42 -7.51 14.00
N ALA A 71 -19.73 -7.35 13.82
CA ALA A 71 -20.58 -8.39 13.22
C ALA A 71 -20.21 -8.71 11.77
N TYR A 72 -19.84 -7.70 10.97
CA TYR A 72 -19.37 -7.91 9.60
C TYR A 72 -17.98 -8.55 9.57
N ARG A 73 -17.05 -8.07 10.43
CA ARG A 73 -15.72 -8.65 10.58
C ARG A 73 -15.81 -10.14 10.91
N ASP A 74 -16.61 -10.51 11.92
CA ASP A 74 -16.72 -11.89 12.39
C ASP A 74 -17.32 -12.81 11.29
N GLU A 75 -18.25 -12.31 10.47
CA GLU A 75 -18.78 -13.01 9.30
C GLU A 75 -17.71 -13.19 8.22
N PHE A 76 -16.93 -12.14 7.95
CA PHE A 76 -15.85 -12.20 6.97
C PHE A 76 -14.76 -13.18 7.40
N VAL A 77 -14.33 -13.13 8.65
CA VAL A 77 -13.38 -14.08 9.27
C VAL A 77 -13.88 -15.52 9.15
N SER A 78 -15.17 -15.77 9.41
CA SER A 78 -15.76 -17.12 9.26
C SER A 78 -15.65 -17.63 7.82
N GLY A 79 -15.88 -16.75 6.84
CA GLY A 79 -15.68 -17.10 5.42
C GLY A 79 -14.23 -17.45 5.07
N VAL A 80 -13.27 -16.74 5.64
CA VAL A 80 -11.83 -17.02 5.45
C VAL A 80 -11.44 -18.33 6.12
N LEU A 81 -11.90 -18.60 7.35
CA LEU A 81 -11.65 -19.86 8.06
C LEU A 81 -12.15 -21.07 7.25
N ALA A 82 -13.36 -20.99 6.70
CA ALA A 82 -13.89 -22.05 5.84
C ALA A 82 -13.03 -22.27 4.59
N ALA A 83 -12.54 -21.19 3.96
CA ALA A 83 -11.66 -21.30 2.80
C ALA A 83 -10.29 -21.90 3.15
N VAL A 84 -9.74 -21.61 4.34
CA VAL A 84 -8.49 -22.22 4.83
C VAL A 84 -8.67 -23.72 5.09
N GLU A 85 -9.78 -24.14 5.68
CA GLU A 85 -10.09 -25.56 5.89
C GLU A 85 -10.24 -26.30 4.54
N ASP A 86 -10.95 -25.72 3.59
CA ASP A 86 -11.06 -26.28 2.23
C ASP A 86 -9.67 -26.42 1.57
N ALA A 87 -8.81 -25.38 1.69
CA ALA A 87 -7.46 -25.40 1.13
C ALA A 87 -6.58 -26.47 1.78
N ARG A 88 -6.70 -26.67 3.08
CA ARG A 88 -5.99 -27.72 3.83
C ARG A 88 -6.44 -29.12 3.42
N GLY A 89 -7.74 -29.29 3.15
CA GLY A 89 -8.30 -30.54 2.63
C GLY A 89 -7.84 -30.88 1.22
N LEU A 90 -7.73 -29.87 0.34
CA LEU A 90 -7.28 -30.05 -1.05
C LEU A 90 -5.77 -30.28 -1.17
N LEU A 91 -4.98 -29.62 -0.34
CA LEU A 91 -3.51 -29.63 -0.37
C LEU A 91 -2.97 -29.94 1.03
N PRO A 92 -2.90 -31.22 1.42
CA PRO A 92 -2.34 -31.61 2.72
C PRO A 92 -0.88 -31.14 2.90
N GLU A 93 -0.13 -31.10 1.80
CA GLU A 93 1.25 -30.65 1.75
C GLU A 93 1.44 -29.58 0.68
N GLY A 94 2.40 -28.67 0.90
CA GLY A 94 2.76 -27.61 -0.04
C GLY A 94 2.04 -26.26 0.20
N PRO A 95 2.30 -25.29 -0.67
CA PRO A 95 1.75 -23.95 -0.58
C PRO A 95 0.23 -23.95 -0.77
N ARG A 96 -0.49 -23.41 0.21
CA ARG A 96 -1.95 -23.39 0.25
C ARG A 96 -2.54 -22.07 0.75
N THR A 97 -1.80 -21.00 0.54
CA THR A 97 -2.21 -19.66 0.98
C THR A 97 -3.56 -19.25 0.39
N VAL A 98 -4.46 -18.80 1.25
CA VAL A 98 -5.75 -18.22 0.89
C VAL A 98 -5.62 -16.70 0.82
N GLY A 99 -6.14 -16.11 -0.25
CA GLY A 99 -6.26 -14.66 -0.36
C GLY A 99 -7.45 -14.14 0.42
N CYS A 100 -7.27 -13.06 1.17
CA CYS A 100 -8.31 -12.34 1.89
C CYS A 100 -8.23 -10.87 1.47
N VAL A 101 -9.19 -10.38 0.65
CA VAL A 101 -9.07 -9.05 0.06
C VAL A 101 -10.21 -8.14 0.51
N LEU A 102 -9.81 -7.04 1.13
CA LEU A 102 -10.75 -6.01 1.59
C LEU A 102 -10.51 -4.69 0.84
N ASN A 103 -11.54 -3.86 0.79
CA ASN A 103 -11.48 -2.62 0.02
C ASN A 103 -10.80 -1.46 0.77
N ARG A 104 -10.62 -1.62 2.09
CA ARG A 104 -10.06 -0.58 2.96
C ARG A 104 -8.96 -1.13 3.84
N VAL A 105 -7.91 -0.34 4.04
CA VAL A 105 -6.77 -0.71 4.88
C VAL A 105 -7.21 -0.98 6.32
N ASP A 106 -8.04 -0.12 6.91
CA ASP A 106 -8.50 -0.30 8.30
C ASP A 106 -9.31 -1.60 8.49
N SER A 107 -10.07 -2.00 7.45
CA SER A 107 -10.79 -3.29 7.45
C SER A 107 -9.82 -4.46 7.34
N ALA A 108 -8.82 -4.36 6.48
CA ALA A 108 -7.80 -5.41 6.31
C ALA A 108 -7.01 -5.64 7.60
N VAL A 109 -6.59 -4.56 8.28
CA VAL A 109 -5.90 -4.60 9.57
C VAL A 109 -6.76 -5.32 10.63
N GLN A 110 -8.05 -4.96 10.76
CA GLN A 110 -8.94 -5.57 11.74
C GLN A 110 -9.20 -7.06 11.47
N VAL A 111 -9.31 -7.45 10.19
CA VAL A 111 -9.49 -8.86 9.81
C VAL A 111 -8.20 -9.64 10.01
N ALA A 112 -7.03 -9.10 9.63
CA ALA A 112 -5.74 -9.74 9.86
C ALA A 112 -5.54 -10.05 11.35
N LYS A 113 -5.74 -9.04 12.22
CA LYS A 113 -5.66 -9.22 13.66
C LYS A 113 -6.62 -10.30 14.17
N ALA A 114 -7.87 -10.30 13.71
CA ALA A 114 -8.85 -11.29 14.15
C ALA A 114 -8.51 -12.72 13.66
N LEU A 115 -7.87 -12.87 12.51
CA LEU A 115 -7.38 -14.17 12.00
C LEU A 115 -6.16 -14.66 12.78
N ASP A 116 -5.23 -13.77 13.14
CA ASP A 116 -4.09 -14.08 14.01
C ASP A 116 -4.57 -14.56 15.40
N GLU A 117 -5.60 -13.90 15.97
CA GLU A 117 -6.24 -14.32 17.23
C GLU A 117 -6.89 -15.71 17.14
N GLN A 118 -7.23 -16.19 15.94
CA GLN A 118 -7.68 -17.57 15.68
C GLN A 118 -6.53 -18.56 15.47
N GLY A 119 -5.27 -18.13 15.59
CA GLY A 119 -4.09 -18.96 15.45
C GLY A 119 -3.67 -19.26 14.00
N LEU A 120 -4.14 -18.49 13.03
CA LEU A 120 -3.67 -18.59 11.65
C LEU A 120 -2.39 -17.80 11.45
N ASN A 121 -1.46 -18.32 10.65
CA ASN A 121 -0.30 -17.56 10.21
C ASN A 121 -0.69 -16.61 9.07
N CYS A 122 -0.97 -15.35 9.43
CA CYS A 122 -1.39 -14.32 8.49
C CYS A 122 -0.23 -13.42 8.08
N ARG A 123 -0.29 -12.94 6.84
CA ARG A 123 0.53 -11.83 6.37
C ARG A 123 -0.38 -10.73 5.85
N LEU A 124 -0.14 -9.50 6.29
CA LEU A 124 -0.86 -8.32 5.80
C LEU A 124 -0.04 -7.63 4.71
N TRP A 125 -0.69 -7.31 3.60
CA TRP A 125 -0.08 -6.54 2.53
C TRP A 125 -1.01 -5.44 2.01
N VAL A 126 -0.74 -4.23 2.44
CA VAL A 126 -1.54 -3.03 2.12
C VAL A 126 -0.66 -1.86 1.70
N GLY A 127 -1.22 -0.91 0.98
CA GLY A 127 -0.46 0.24 0.45
C GLY A 127 0.09 1.21 1.52
N ARG A 128 -0.31 1.04 2.80
CA ARG A 128 0.21 1.84 3.92
C ARG A 128 1.33 1.14 4.69
N MET A 129 1.83 0.02 4.20
CA MET A 129 3.01 -0.60 4.79
C MET A 129 4.26 0.18 4.42
N ARG A 130 5.19 0.25 5.34
CA ARG A 130 6.53 0.80 5.12
C ARG A 130 7.28 -0.08 4.11
N PRO A 131 8.01 0.51 3.14
CA PRO A 131 8.76 -0.26 2.14
C PRO A 131 9.73 -1.27 2.76
N TRP A 132 10.44 -0.89 3.82
CA TRP A 132 11.35 -1.79 4.53
C TRP A 132 10.64 -3.04 5.11
N ASP A 133 9.45 -2.88 5.71
CA ASP A 133 8.67 -4.02 6.23
C ASP A 133 8.22 -4.96 5.10
N LEU A 134 7.87 -4.40 3.94
CA LEU A 134 7.51 -5.18 2.77
C LEU A 134 8.72 -5.95 2.21
N GLU A 135 9.89 -5.32 2.15
CA GLU A 135 11.13 -5.97 1.75
C GLU A 135 11.53 -7.07 2.73
N ARG A 136 11.39 -6.82 4.03
CA ARG A 136 11.62 -7.84 5.07
C ARG A 136 10.68 -9.02 4.88
N MET A 137 9.40 -8.80 4.69
CA MET A 137 8.42 -9.86 4.43
C MET A 137 8.78 -10.67 3.17
N ARG A 138 9.28 -10.02 2.11
CA ARG A 138 9.76 -10.71 0.91
C ARG A 138 11.00 -11.57 1.16
N ARG A 139 11.88 -11.15 2.06
CA ARG A 139 13.07 -11.94 2.46
C ARG A 139 12.70 -13.14 3.33
N GLU A 140 11.77 -12.94 4.27
CA GLU A 140 11.31 -13.99 5.18
C GLU A 140 10.43 -15.03 4.48
N GLU A 141 9.59 -14.60 3.54
CA GLU A 141 8.61 -15.43 2.83
C GLU A 141 8.75 -15.26 1.30
N PRO A 142 9.88 -15.66 0.70
CA PRO A 142 10.18 -15.35 -0.70
C PRO A 142 9.15 -15.87 -1.68
N GLY A 143 8.51 -17.03 -1.39
CA GLY A 143 7.48 -17.59 -2.23
C GLY A 143 6.11 -16.91 -2.14
N LEU A 144 5.89 -16.04 -1.13
CA LEU A 144 4.59 -15.40 -0.92
C LEU A 144 4.21 -14.44 -2.06
N PHE A 145 5.19 -13.83 -2.69
CA PHE A 145 5.00 -12.81 -3.73
C PHE A 145 5.26 -13.32 -5.14
N ASP A 146 5.38 -14.61 -5.29
CA ASP A 146 5.52 -15.27 -6.59
C ASP A 146 4.63 -16.53 -6.72
N VAL A 147 4.70 -17.16 -7.87
CA VAL A 147 3.88 -18.34 -8.17
C VAL A 147 4.31 -19.63 -7.48
N SER A 148 5.43 -19.62 -6.74
CA SER A 148 5.85 -20.81 -5.96
C SER A 148 5.02 -20.98 -4.70
N GLY A 149 4.53 -19.87 -4.13
CA GLY A 149 3.76 -19.85 -2.90
C GLY A 149 4.62 -20.03 -1.64
N ALA A 150 4.12 -19.58 -0.50
CA ALA A 150 4.73 -19.76 0.81
C ALA A 150 4.12 -20.95 1.56
N GLN A 151 4.96 -21.85 2.08
CA GLN A 151 4.47 -23.04 2.78
C GLN A 151 3.89 -22.75 4.16
N GLY A 152 4.41 -21.73 4.83
CA GLY A 152 4.05 -21.40 6.21
C GLY A 152 2.88 -20.43 6.36
N VAL A 153 2.43 -19.77 5.28
CA VAL A 153 1.43 -18.74 5.34
C VAL A 153 0.04 -19.30 5.02
N ASP A 154 -0.86 -19.24 6.00
CA ASP A 154 -2.25 -19.67 5.81
C ASP A 154 -3.06 -18.63 5.01
N VAL A 155 -2.92 -17.33 5.35
CA VAL A 155 -3.71 -16.26 4.75
C VAL A 155 -2.84 -15.06 4.37
N LEU A 156 -3.01 -14.58 3.14
CA LEU A 156 -2.52 -13.28 2.72
C LEU A 156 -3.69 -12.29 2.74
N VAL A 157 -3.70 -11.41 3.73
CA VAL A 157 -4.68 -10.33 3.82
C VAL A 157 -4.17 -9.12 3.04
N ALA A 158 -4.97 -8.62 2.11
CA ALA A 158 -4.54 -7.53 1.24
C ALA A 158 -5.69 -6.57 0.92
N THR A 159 -5.33 -5.47 0.29
CA THR A 159 -6.26 -4.56 -0.37
C THR A 159 -6.05 -4.62 -1.89
N GLN A 160 -6.29 -3.52 -2.61
CA GLN A 160 -6.06 -3.45 -4.07
C GLN A 160 -4.60 -3.71 -4.48
N THR A 161 -3.66 -3.75 -3.56
CA THR A 161 -2.24 -4.06 -3.81
C THR A 161 -2.02 -5.39 -4.52
N ILE A 162 -2.94 -6.34 -4.33
CA ILE A 162 -2.87 -7.67 -4.96
C ILE A 162 -3.30 -7.68 -6.44
N GLU A 163 -4.00 -6.64 -6.90
CA GLU A 163 -4.63 -6.62 -8.22
C GLU A 163 -3.59 -6.47 -9.34
N VAL A 164 -2.55 -5.66 -9.13
CA VAL A 164 -1.55 -5.31 -10.16
C VAL A 164 -0.12 -5.50 -9.61
N GLY A 165 0.81 -5.86 -10.50
CA GLY A 165 2.24 -5.84 -10.20
C GLY A 165 2.79 -7.07 -9.46
N VAL A 166 1.98 -8.13 -9.27
CA VAL A 166 2.41 -9.34 -8.55
C VAL A 166 1.98 -10.63 -9.23
N ASP A 167 2.79 -11.65 -9.07
CA ASP A 167 2.60 -12.95 -9.66
C ASP A 167 2.26 -14.00 -8.58
N LEU A 168 1.02 -13.93 -8.06
CA LEU A 168 0.53 -14.82 -7.03
C LEU A 168 -0.23 -16.03 -7.62
N ASP A 169 -0.14 -17.17 -6.94
CA ASP A 169 -0.93 -18.37 -7.25
C ASP A 169 -1.63 -18.89 -5.98
N LEU A 170 -2.67 -18.19 -5.57
CA LEU A 170 -3.45 -18.47 -4.36
C LEU A 170 -4.38 -19.68 -4.57
N THR A 171 -4.62 -20.44 -3.50
CA THR A 171 -5.49 -21.63 -3.55
C THR A 171 -6.96 -21.23 -3.64
N HIS A 172 -7.41 -20.37 -2.76
CA HIS A 172 -8.74 -19.78 -2.73
C HIS A 172 -8.64 -18.28 -2.48
N MET A 173 -9.75 -17.58 -2.64
CA MET A 173 -9.86 -16.18 -2.23
C MET A 173 -11.24 -15.89 -1.64
N VAL A 174 -11.23 -15.12 -0.57
CA VAL A 174 -12.41 -14.46 0.00
C VAL A 174 -12.22 -12.96 -0.16
N THR A 175 -13.15 -12.29 -0.79
CA THR A 175 -13.01 -10.86 -1.07
C THR A 175 -14.31 -10.10 -0.81
N GLU A 176 -14.19 -8.83 -0.44
CA GLU A 176 -15.32 -7.92 -0.47
C GLU A 176 -15.77 -7.66 -1.91
N LEU A 177 -17.08 -7.36 -2.07
CA LEU A 177 -17.59 -6.86 -3.34
C LEU A 177 -16.84 -5.58 -3.74
N ALA A 178 -16.35 -5.57 -4.96
CA ALA A 178 -15.59 -4.50 -5.58
C ALA A 178 -16.12 -4.25 -7.00
N SER A 179 -15.51 -3.37 -7.76
CA SER A 179 -15.83 -3.25 -9.19
C SER A 179 -15.56 -4.55 -9.94
N ALA A 180 -16.24 -4.78 -11.03
CA ALA A 180 -16.13 -6.04 -11.77
C ALA A 180 -14.73 -6.27 -12.33
N SER A 181 -14.02 -5.22 -12.77
CA SER A 181 -12.64 -5.32 -13.22
C SER A 181 -11.69 -5.69 -12.08
N ALA A 182 -11.89 -5.11 -10.89
CA ALA A 182 -11.13 -5.46 -9.70
C ALA A 182 -11.36 -6.93 -9.31
N LEU A 183 -12.62 -7.39 -9.31
CA LEU A 183 -12.95 -8.80 -9.04
C LEU A 183 -12.30 -9.74 -10.07
N ALA A 184 -12.31 -9.39 -11.36
CA ALA A 184 -11.64 -10.19 -12.40
C ALA A 184 -10.12 -10.25 -12.20
N GLN A 185 -9.48 -9.12 -11.82
CA GLN A 185 -8.05 -9.07 -11.51
C GLN A 185 -7.71 -9.91 -10.27
N ARG A 186 -8.53 -9.83 -9.20
CA ARG A 186 -8.41 -10.66 -7.99
C ARG A 186 -8.58 -12.15 -8.32
N ALA A 187 -9.60 -12.51 -9.11
CA ALA A 187 -9.79 -13.88 -9.57
C ALA A 187 -8.59 -14.38 -10.41
N GLY A 188 -7.91 -13.47 -11.13
CA GLY A 188 -6.67 -13.75 -11.84
C GLY A 188 -5.50 -14.20 -10.95
N ARG A 189 -5.58 -14.02 -9.62
CA ARG A 189 -4.58 -14.49 -8.64
C ARG A 189 -4.87 -15.85 -8.03
N VAL A 190 -6.07 -16.39 -8.27
CA VAL A 190 -6.50 -17.69 -7.78
C VAL A 190 -6.20 -18.75 -8.83
N ASN A 191 -5.60 -19.86 -8.43
CA ASN A 191 -5.24 -20.97 -9.34
C ASN A 191 -4.63 -20.46 -10.67
N ARG A 192 -3.73 -19.50 -10.55
CA ARG A 192 -3.18 -18.73 -11.70
C ARG A 192 -2.46 -19.63 -12.69
N LEU A 193 -1.79 -20.66 -12.19
CA LEU A 193 -1.04 -21.59 -13.03
C LEU A 193 -1.86 -22.78 -13.53
N GLY A 194 -3.13 -22.91 -13.09
CA GLY A 194 -3.97 -24.04 -13.45
C GLY A 194 -3.46 -25.39 -12.94
N ARG A 195 -2.80 -25.38 -11.77
CA ARG A 195 -2.25 -26.59 -11.14
C ARG A 195 -3.26 -27.36 -10.28
N ARG A 196 -4.39 -26.73 -9.96
CA ARG A 196 -5.42 -27.26 -9.07
C ARG A 196 -6.67 -27.56 -9.86
N ASP A 197 -7.28 -28.73 -9.58
CA ASP A 197 -8.52 -29.16 -10.23
C ASP A 197 -9.74 -28.34 -9.73
N SER A 198 -9.63 -27.70 -8.56
CA SER A 198 -10.66 -26.80 -8.03
C SER A 198 -10.05 -25.63 -7.30
N ALA A 199 -10.72 -24.49 -7.39
CA ALA A 199 -10.40 -23.29 -6.64
C ALA A 199 -11.67 -22.45 -6.44
N TRP A 200 -11.77 -21.77 -5.31
CA TRP A 200 -12.94 -20.96 -4.99
C TRP A 200 -12.61 -19.48 -4.95
N PHE A 201 -13.49 -18.70 -5.54
CA PHE A 201 -13.47 -17.25 -5.48
C PHE A 201 -14.79 -16.79 -4.85
N THR A 202 -14.73 -16.48 -3.54
CA THR A 202 -15.89 -16.11 -2.74
C THR A 202 -15.95 -14.60 -2.60
N VAL A 203 -17.05 -13.98 -3.03
CA VAL A 203 -17.32 -12.56 -2.88
C VAL A 203 -18.38 -12.38 -1.78
N ILE A 204 -18.03 -11.64 -0.73
CA ILE A 204 -18.98 -11.24 0.33
C ILE A 204 -19.44 -9.82 0.02
N GLY A 205 -20.74 -9.64 -0.08
CA GLY A 205 -21.31 -8.36 -0.46
C GLY A 205 -22.75 -8.15 0.00
N PRO A 206 -23.27 -6.92 -0.14
CA PRO A 206 -24.61 -6.58 0.32
C PRO A 206 -25.72 -7.12 -0.59
N PRO A 207 -26.97 -7.17 -0.09
CA PRO A 207 -28.14 -7.34 -0.96
C PRO A 207 -28.25 -6.16 -1.94
N ARG A 208 -29.04 -6.35 -3.01
CA ARG A 208 -29.16 -5.39 -4.11
C ARG A 208 -29.51 -3.98 -3.63
N GLU A 209 -30.44 -3.86 -2.70
CA GLU A 209 -30.93 -2.58 -2.17
C GLU A 209 -29.82 -1.81 -1.47
N ALA A 210 -28.96 -2.48 -0.71
CA ALA A 210 -27.84 -1.86 -0.02
C ALA A 210 -26.70 -1.51 -0.99
N ALA A 211 -26.43 -2.34 -2.00
CA ALA A 211 -25.42 -2.05 -3.03
C ALA A 211 -25.74 -0.78 -3.83
N SER A 212 -27.03 -0.49 -4.03
CA SER A 212 -27.50 0.66 -4.81
C SER A 212 -27.74 1.93 -3.99
N SER A 213 -27.60 1.89 -2.65
CA SER A 213 -28.03 2.98 -1.78
C SER A 213 -27.13 4.21 -1.86
N LYS A 214 -25.81 4.03 -1.88
CA LYS A 214 -24.80 5.09 -1.96
C LYS A 214 -23.44 4.55 -2.38
N ASP A 215 -22.54 5.47 -2.71
CA ASP A 215 -21.15 5.12 -2.96
C ASP A 215 -20.47 4.60 -1.69
N VAL A 216 -19.69 3.53 -1.84
CA VAL A 216 -18.87 2.97 -0.78
C VAL A 216 -17.42 3.00 -1.25
N LEU A 217 -16.69 4.03 -0.83
CA LEU A 217 -15.30 4.22 -1.26
C LEU A 217 -14.46 2.95 -1.10
N PRO A 218 -13.61 2.62 -2.08
CA PRO A 218 -13.25 3.44 -3.24
C PRO A 218 -14.15 3.26 -4.49
N TYR A 219 -15.29 2.58 -4.38
CA TYR A 219 -16.14 2.23 -5.51
C TYR A 219 -17.46 3.02 -5.51
N ARG A 220 -17.95 3.33 -6.72
CA ARG A 220 -19.27 3.94 -6.91
C ARG A 220 -20.37 2.89 -6.81
N LYS A 221 -21.53 3.29 -6.36
CA LYS A 221 -22.69 2.40 -6.21
C LYS A 221 -23.09 1.69 -7.52
N ASP A 222 -23.01 2.38 -8.64
CA ASP A 222 -23.39 1.83 -9.94
C ASP A 222 -22.41 0.74 -10.38
N ASP A 223 -21.11 0.92 -10.13
CA ASP A 223 -20.08 -0.08 -10.39
C ASP A 223 -20.23 -1.31 -9.47
N LEU A 224 -20.58 -1.10 -8.20
CA LEU A 224 -20.86 -2.20 -7.25
C LEU A 224 -22.11 -2.98 -7.65
N LEU A 225 -23.15 -2.30 -8.10
CA LEU A 225 -24.40 -2.95 -8.55
C LEU A 225 -24.15 -3.78 -9.82
N ALA A 226 -23.41 -3.22 -10.79
CA ALA A 226 -23.03 -3.93 -11.99
C ALA A 226 -22.14 -5.15 -11.68
N ALA A 227 -21.17 -4.97 -10.79
CA ALA A 227 -20.28 -6.05 -10.34
C ALA A 227 -21.06 -7.17 -9.60
N ARG A 228 -22.01 -6.80 -8.74
CA ARG A 228 -22.85 -7.77 -8.05
C ARG A 228 -23.66 -8.62 -9.05
N THR A 229 -24.27 -8.01 -10.04
CA THR A 229 -25.00 -8.72 -11.09
C THR A 229 -24.08 -9.65 -11.85
N TRP A 230 -22.94 -9.14 -12.31
CA TRP A 230 -21.95 -9.90 -13.04
C TRP A 230 -21.43 -11.12 -12.26
N ILE A 231 -21.09 -10.95 -10.95
CA ILE A 231 -20.56 -12.08 -10.16
C ILE A 231 -21.63 -13.12 -9.84
N LEU A 232 -22.91 -12.75 -9.71
CA LEU A 232 -23.99 -13.69 -9.56
C LEU A 232 -24.17 -14.54 -10.82
N ASP A 233 -24.16 -13.92 -12.01
CA ASP A 233 -24.21 -14.65 -13.29
C ASP A 233 -23.00 -15.62 -13.41
N ARG A 234 -21.81 -15.20 -12.94
CA ARG A 234 -20.61 -16.09 -12.91
C ARG A 234 -20.74 -17.20 -11.88
N ALA A 235 -21.39 -16.97 -10.76
CA ALA A 235 -21.66 -18.00 -9.75
C ALA A 235 -22.62 -19.08 -10.28
N ASP A 236 -23.63 -18.67 -11.05
CA ASP A 236 -24.56 -19.60 -11.71
C ASP A 236 -23.87 -20.42 -12.80
N ASP A 237 -22.99 -19.81 -13.61
CA ASP A 237 -22.17 -20.50 -14.61
C ASP A 237 -21.03 -21.32 -13.97
N GLY A 238 -20.65 -21.02 -12.74
CA GLY A 238 -19.62 -21.71 -11.95
C GLY A 238 -18.19 -21.46 -12.38
N ASP A 239 -17.89 -20.49 -13.25
CA ASP A 239 -16.53 -20.29 -13.79
C ASP A 239 -16.11 -18.83 -13.97
N LEU A 240 -14.93 -18.52 -13.43
CA LEU A 240 -14.18 -17.28 -13.60
C LEU A 240 -12.81 -17.49 -14.26
N SER A 241 -12.65 -18.57 -15.04
CA SER A 241 -11.40 -18.78 -15.77
C SER A 241 -11.10 -17.61 -16.71
N PRO A 242 -9.83 -17.29 -17.00
CA PRO A 242 -9.46 -16.27 -17.97
C PRO A 242 -10.13 -16.47 -19.33
N LEU A 243 -10.33 -17.71 -19.75
CA LEU A 243 -11.02 -18.04 -21.00
C LEU A 243 -12.47 -17.54 -20.96
N THR A 244 -13.20 -17.87 -19.89
CA THR A 244 -14.60 -17.50 -19.71
C THR A 244 -14.79 -15.98 -19.63
N VAL A 245 -13.99 -15.30 -18.82
CA VAL A 245 -14.11 -13.82 -18.67
C VAL A 245 -13.62 -13.04 -19.90
N SER A 246 -12.90 -13.68 -20.83
CA SER A 246 -12.52 -13.06 -22.11
C SER A 246 -13.63 -13.10 -23.15
N GLU A 247 -14.67 -13.92 -22.96
CA GLU A 247 -15.84 -13.94 -23.84
C GLU A 247 -16.64 -12.63 -23.68
N LYS A 248 -16.96 -11.97 -24.77
CA LYS A 248 -17.62 -10.63 -24.78
C LYS A 248 -18.87 -10.54 -23.89
N LEU A 249 -19.69 -11.59 -23.86
CA LEU A 249 -20.92 -11.63 -23.06
C LEU A 249 -20.68 -11.93 -21.56
N LYS A 250 -19.51 -12.45 -21.23
CA LYS A 250 -19.13 -12.85 -19.87
C LYS A 250 -18.04 -11.96 -19.28
N ALA A 251 -17.55 -11.03 -20.08
CA ALA A 251 -16.56 -10.03 -19.66
C ALA A 251 -17.09 -9.14 -18.52
N PRO A 252 -16.22 -8.64 -17.66
CA PRO A 252 -16.64 -7.70 -16.64
C PRO A 252 -17.22 -6.44 -17.30
N PRO A 253 -18.33 -5.89 -16.77
CA PRO A 253 -18.91 -4.65 -17.28
C PRO A 253 -17.92 -3.50 -17.17
N ALA A 254 -18.00 -2.56 -18.13
CA ALA A 254 -17.21 -1.34 -18.10
C ALA A 254 -17.53 -0.52 -16.85
N GLU A 255 -16.49 0.06 -16.29
CA GLU A 255 -16.62 0.90 -15.09
C GLU A 255 -16.77 2.38 -15.48
N SER A 256 -17.38 3.12 -14.57
CA SER A 256 -17.41 4.58 -14.65
C SER A 256 -15.97 5.12 -14.58
N PRO A 257 -15.62 6.17 -15.34
CA PRO A 257 -14.30 6.78 -15.25
C PRO A 257 -13.96 7.15 -13.81
N ARG A 258 -12.86 6.59 -13.27
CA ARG A 258 -12.46 6.83 -11.87
C ARG A 258 -11.91 8.24 -11.67
N ARG A 259 -11.28 8.81 -12.70
CA ARG A 259 -10.64 10.13 -12.65
C ARG A 259 -11.38 11.15 -13.49
N LEU A 260 -11.87 12.17 -12.83
CA LEU A 260 -12.18 13.43 -13.46
C LEU A 260 -10.94 14.29 -13.30
N LEU A 261 -10.20 14.51 -14.40
CA LEU A 261 -9.10 15.47 -14.40
C LEU A 261 -9.71 16.87 -14.31
N TYR A 262 -9.77 17.41 -13.10
CA TYR A 262 -10.25 18.78 -12.86
C TYR A 262 -9.32 19.82 -13.46
N GLN A 263 -8.02 19.52 -13.49
CA GLN A 263 -7.01 20.40 -14.04
C GLN A 263 -6.09 19.61 -14.98
N ARG A 264 -5.74 20.20 -16.11
CA ARG A 264 -4.81 19.61 -17.07
C ARG A 264 -3.61 20.53 -17.22
N PRO A 265 -2.38 20.00 -17.22
CA PRO A 265 -1.21 20.81 -17.54
C PRO A 265 -1.36 21.44 -18.92
N GLU A 266 -1.11 22.71 -18.99
CA GLU A 266 -1.03 23.46 -20.24
C GLU A 266 0.40 23.36 -20.82
N PRO A 267 0.62 23.65 -22.11
CA PRO A 267 1.95 23.55 -22.70
C PRO A 267 3.03 24.37 -21.98
N TRP A 268 2.67 25.49 -21.40
CA TRP A 268 3.61 26.30 -20.60
C TRP A 268 3.97 25.67 -19.27
N ASP A 269 3.08 24.93 -18.60
CA ASP A 269 3.39 24.19 -17.39
C ASP A 269 4.42 23.10 -17.70
N ALA A 270 4.19 22.32 -18.77
CA ALA A 270 5.13 21.32 -19.22
C ALA A 270 6.48 21.93 -19.62
N ALA A 271 6.47 23.09 -20.29
CA ALA A 271 7.69 23.82 -20.66
C ALA A 271 8.43 24.35 -19.43
N LEU A 272 7.71 24.75 -18.37
CA LEU A 272 8.30 25.19 -17.11
C LEU A 272 8.93 24.01 -16.38
N TRP A 273 8.22 22.91 -16.21
CA TRP A 273 8.69 21.70 -15.52
C TRP A 273 9.87 21.02 -16.23
N SER A 274 9.99 21.19 -17.55
CA SER A 274 11.11 20.64 -18.30
C SER A 274 12.43 21.40 -18.10
N LYS A 275 12.42 22.57 -17.46
CA LYS A 275 13.60 23.38 -17.18
C LYS A 275 14.31 22.90 -15.89
N THR A 276 14.81 21.68 -15.91
CA THR A 276 15.41 21.01 -14.74
C THR A 276 16.65 21.68 -14.16
N SER A 277 17.32 22.54 -14.94
CA SER A 277 18.49 23.33 -14.49
C SER A 277 18.11 24.67 -13.82
N MET A 278 16.83 25.03 -13.81
CA MET A 278 16.36 26.28 -13.21
C MET A 278 15.77 26.01 -11.81
N ARG A 279 16.35 26.66 -10.80
CA ARG A 279 15.74 26.63 -9.47
C ARG A 279 14.51 27.56 -9.48
N LEU A 280 13.33 26.99 -9.32
CA LEU A 280 12.08 27.74 -9.26
C LEU A 280 11.98 28.44 -7.91
N VAL A 281 11.52 29.69 -7.90
CA VAL A 281 11.25 30.44 -6.67
C VAL A 281 10.02 29.88 -5.95
N ILE A 282 9.09 29.35 -6.73
CA ILE A 282 7.91 28.63 -6.24
C ILE A 282 7.89 27.31 -7.00
N GLU A 283 8.07 26.21 -6.27
CA GLU A 283 7.90 24.89 -6.85
C GLU A 283 6.41 24.64 -7.13
N PRO A 284 6.07 24.11 -8.33
CA PRO A 284 4.69 23.79 -8.62
C PRO A 284 4.20 22.69 -7.70
N GLU A 285 3.09 22.89 -7.03
CA GLU A 285 2.40 21.85 -6.26
C GLU A 285 1.83 20.82 -7.24
N LEU A 286 2.63 19.84 -7.66
CA LEU A 286 2.24 18.80 -8.63
C LEU A 286 0.99 18.04 -8.18
N ASP A 287 0.78 17.95 -6.89
CA ASP A 287 -0.41 17.36 -6.27
C ASP A 287 -1.72 17.91 -6.85
N LEU A 288 -1.77 19.20 -7.18
CA LEU A 288 -2.97 19.82 -7.78
C LEU A 288 -3.33 19.22 -9.15
N TRP A 289 -2.33 18.68 -9.85
CA TRP A 289 -2.47 18.14 -11.21
C TRP A 289 -2.74 16.65 -11.24
N ILE A 290 -2.31 15.91 -10.20
CA ILE A 290 -2.37 14.45 -10.12
C ILE A 290 -3.37 13.93 -9.08
N ARG A 291 -4.03 14.81 -8.32
CA ARG A 291 -5.07 14.42 -7.37
C ARG A 291 -6.34 13.94 -8.06
N ASP A 292 -6.96 12.93 -7.47
CA ASP A 292 -8.25 12.40 -7.90
C ASP A 292 -9.43 13.26 -7.41
N ASP A 293 -9.22 14.09 -6.39
CA ASP A 293 -10.16 15.05 -5.85
C ASP A 293 -9.45 16.30 -5.31
N LEU A 294 -10.22 17.32 -4.98
CA LEU A 294 -9.72 18.57 -4.42
C LEU A 294 -9.79 18.61 -2.89
N ASP A 295 -10.10 17.48 -2.24
CA ASP A 295 -10.16 17.42 -0.79
C ASP A 295 -8.72 17.46 -0.20
N PRO A 296 -8.35 18.52 0.53
CA PRO A 296 -7.03 18.63 1.16
C PRO A 296 -6.79 17.55 2.23
N GLU A 297 -7.83 16.88 2.72
CA GLU A 297 -7.71 15.80 3.70
C GLU A 297 -7.23 14.46 3.11
N THR A 298 -7.19 14.34 1.79
CA THR A 298 -6.65 13.15 1.10
C THR A 298 -5.13 13.15 1.02
N GLY A 299 -4.46 14.22 1.40
CA GLY A 299 -3.00 14.32 1.42
C GLY A 299 -2.33 13.26 2.28
N THR A 300 -1.14 12.82 1.85
CA THR A 300 -0.32 11.83 2.55
C THR A 300 0.76 12.53 3.37
N VAL A 301 0.96 12.06 4.60
CA VAL A 301 2.06 12.41 5.51
C VAL A 301 2.81 11.12 5.83
N GLY A 302 4.13 11.20 5.95
CA GLY A 302 4.95 10.07 6.37
C GLY A 302 5.18 10.08 7.88
N LEU A 303 5.28 8.88 8.48
CA LEU A 303 5.81 8.68 9.82
C LEU A 303 7.13 7.92 9.71
N VAL A 304 8.15 8.40 10.41
CA VAL A 304 9.44 7.73 10.59
C VAL A 304 9.65 7.45 12.06
N LEU A 305 10.09 6.25 12.39
CA LEU A 305 10.38 5.84 13.76
C LEU A 305 11.89 5.68 13.92
N ARG A 306 12.46 6.37 14.90
CA ARG A 306 13.88 6.32 15.25
C ARG A 306 14.07 6.23 16.76
N ASP A 307 15.22 5.82 17.22
CA ASP A 307 15.58 5.83 18.64
C ASP A 307 16.01 7.24 19.05
N LEU A 308 15.06 8.02 19.58
CA LEU A 308 15.26 9.40 19.99
C LEU A 308 15.22 9.60 21.51
N LYS A 309 14.84 8.56 22.27
CA LYS A 309 14.55 8.65 23.72
C LYS A 309 15.78 9.04 24.56
N ASP A 310 16.97 8.63 24.13
CA ASP A 310 18.22 8.84 24.87
C ASP A 310 18.87 10.18 24.50
N LEU A 311 18.36 10.89 23.51
CA LEU A 311 18.83 12.24 23.16
C LEU A 311 18.44 13.25 24.23
N PRO A 312 19.37 14.16 24.64
CA PRO A 312 19.14 15.05 25.76
C PRO A 312 18.03 16.07 25.51
N GLU A 313 17.94 16.59 24.31
CA GLU A 313 17.05 17.71 23.96
C GLU A 313 16.48 17.56 22.53
N VAL A 314 15.44 18.35 22.25
CA VAL A 314 14.82 18.44 20.91
C VAL A 314 15.85 18.88 19.85
N THR A 315 16.74 19.80 20.18
CA THR A 315 17.80 20.25 19.29
C THR A 315 18.73 19.12 18.85
N ALA A 316 19.01 18.18 19.74
CA ALA A 316 19.76 16.98 19.41
C ALA A 316 19.00 16.08 18.42
N CYS A 317 17.68 15.93 18.62
CA CYS A 317 16.84 15.20 17.64
C CYS A 317 16.82 15.90 16.28
N GLU A 318 16.70 17.22 16.26
CA GLU A 318 16.73 18.03 15.03
C GLU A 318 18.08 17.92 14.31
N THR A 319 19.17 17.97 15.04
CA THR A 319 20.54 17.79 14.50
C THR A 319 20.69 16.38 13.91
N LEU A 320 20.31 15.34 14.65
CA LEU A 320 20.40 13.97 14.15
C LEU A 320 19.63 13.79 12.84
N VAL A 321 18.40 14.33 12.75
CA VAL A 321 17.57 14.22 11.55
C VAL A 321 18.14 15.05 10.40
N THR A 322 18.84 16.15 10.68
CA THR A 322 19.49 16.98 9.67
C THR A 322 20.72 16.24 9.09
N GLU A 323 21.54 15.64 9.93
CA GLU A 323 22.74 14.88 9.52
C GLU A 323 22.37 13.56 8.84
N VAL A 324 21.29 12.93 9.29
CA VAL A 324 20.75 11.68 8.71
C VAL A 324 19.33 11.90 8.23
N PRO A 325 19.16 12.44 7.01
CA PRO A 325 17.83 12.68 6.45
C PRO A 325 16.98 11.40 6.39
N PRO A 326 15.66 11.53 6.57
CA PRO A 326 14.76 10.40 6.42
C PRO A 326 14.82 9.81 5.02
N GLN A 327 14.81 8.48 4.93
CA GLN A 327 14.80 7.74 3.68
C GLN A 327 13.42 7.17 3.38
N ASP A 328 13.06 7.05 2.11
CA ASP A 328 11.75 6.54 1.68
C ASP A 328 11.42 5.17 2.29
N ARG A 329 12.42 4.31 2.47
CA ARG A 329 12.24 2.97 3.05
C ARG A 329 11.86 2.97 4.52
N GLU A 330 12.12 4.06 5.26
CA GLU A 330 11.73 4.25 6.66
C GLU A 330 10.28 4.71 6.83
N VAL A 331 9.65 5.21 5.76
CA VAL A 331 8.41 5.97 5.84
C VAL A 331 7.18 5.06 5.91
N TYR A 332 6.41 5.18 6.99
CA TYR A 332 5.05 4.66 7.05
C TYR A 332 4.08 5.69 6.44
N PRO A 333 3.44 5.40 5.30
CA PRO A 333 2.48 6.33 4.73
C PRO A 333 1.20 6.38 5.56
N MET A 334 0.74 7.57 5.89
CA MET A 334 -0.55 7.78 6.58
C MET A 334 -1.31 8.95 5.96
N THR A 335 -2.62 8.96 6.15
CA THR A 335 -3.42 10.13 5.74
C THR A 335 -3.14 11.30 6.67
N ILE A 336 -3.28 12.52 6.15
CA ILE A 336 -3.14 13.73 6.98
C ILE A 336 -4.12 13.73 8.16
N ALA A 337 -5.31 13.16 7.98
CA ALA A 337 -6.29 12.99 9.05
C ALA A 337 -5.79 12.05 10.16
N THR A 338 -5.12 10.95 9.81
CA THR A 338 -4.48 10.05 10.78
C THR A 338 -3.32 10.76 11.49
N ALA A 339 -2.46 11.47 10.73
CA ALA A 339 -1.34 12.22 11.28
C ALA A 339 -1.78 13.27 12.33
N ARG A 340 -2.86 14.00 12.03
CA ARG A 340 -3.44 14.95 12.97
C ARG A 340 -3.88 14.33 14.28
N LYS A 341 -4.52 13.15 14.22
CA LYS A 341 -4.93 12.40 15.41
C LYS A 341 -3.74 11.88 16.20
N VAL A 342 -2.68 11.42 15.50
CA VAL A 342 -1.43 11.03 16.15
C VAL A 342 -0.83 12.21 16.90
N VAL A 343 -0.70 13.37 16.26
CA VAL A 343 -0.21 14.58 16.92
C VAL A 343 -1.08 14.98 18.12
N GLN A 344 -2.41 14.95 17.96
CA GLN A 344 -3.33 15.24 19.06
C GLN A 344 -3.13 14.28 20.24
N ARG A 345 -2.97 12.99 19.98
CA ARG A 345 -2.67 11.99 21.00
C ARG A 345 -1.36 12.31 21.74
N LEU A 346 -0.30 12.69 21.00
CA LEU A 346 1.00 13.00 21.59
C LEU A 346 0.99 14.28 22.43
N ILE A 347 0.10 15.24 22.15
CA ILE A 347 -0.09 16.44 22.98
C ILE A 347 -0.64 16.07 24.37
N GLU A 348 -1.51 15.06 24.42
CA GLU A 348 -2.18 14.59 25.64
C GLU A 348 -1.39 13.50 26.37
N ASP A 349 -0.40 12.88 25.72
CA ASP A 349 0.39 11.76 26.24
C ASP A 349 1.55 12.29 27.13
N THR A 350 1.55 11.90 28.39
CA THR A 350 2.61 12.26 29.35
C THR A 350 3.85 11.38 29.24
N ASP A 351 3.69 10.15 28.73
CA ASP A 351 4.77 9.15 28.62
C ASP A 351 5.57 9.36 27.32
N HIS A 352 4.90 9.84 26.28
CA HIS A 352 5.48 10.06 24.95
C HIS A 352 5.16 11.48 24.46
N PRO A 353 5.73 12.52 25.10
CA PRO A 353 5.38 13.88 24.77
C PRO A 353 5.84 14.27 23.37
N LEU A 354 5.02 15.09 22.71
CA LEU A 354 5.33 15.67 21.39
C LEU A 354 6.70 16.40 21.36
N GLY A 355 7.21 16.76 22.51
CA GLY A 355 8.41 17.61 22.68
C GLY A 355 9.70 17.06 22.06
N ARG A 356 9.79 15.75 21.75
CA ARG A 356 10.95 15.14 21.07
C ARG A 356 10.71 14.79 19.61
N SER A 357 9.55 15.12 19.08
CA SER A 357 9.24 14.85 17.69
C SER A 357 9.92 15.87 16.77
N VAL A 358 10.29 15.45 15.58
CA VAL A 358 10.87 16.30 14.54
C VAL A 358 9.96 16.29 13.32
N LEU A 359 9.80 17.44 12.67
CA LEU A 359 9.09 17.55 11.40
C LEU A 359 10.08 17.86 10.28
N TRP A 360 10.10 16.98 9.28
CA TRP A 360 10.86 17.17 8.06
C TRP A 360 9.93 17.66 6.96
N ARG A 361 10.28 18.77 6.32
CA ARG A 361 9.51 19.43 5.27
C ARG A 361 10.42 19.98 4.20
N ASP A 362 10.09 19.74 2.93
CA ASP A 362 10.79 20.30 1.76
C ASP A 362 12.31 20.05 1.79
N GLY A 363 12.73 18.88 2.29
CA GLY A 363 14.14 18.50 2.34
C GLY A 363 14.93 19.07 3.54
N ALA A 364 14.26 19.58 4.57
CA ALA A 364 14.89 20.11 5.76
C ALA A 364 14.05 19.90 7.04
N VAL A 365 14.70 19.94 8.20
CA VAL A 365 14.03 20.02 9.49
C VAL A 365 13.28 21.34 9.61
N LEU A 366 12.04 21.30 10.08
CA LEU A 366 11.29 22.49 10.47
C LEU A 366 11.58 22.80 11.96
N PRO A 367 12.46 23.77 12.25
CA PRO A 367 12.90 24.03 13.62
C PRO A 367 11.73 24.37 14.54
N GLN A 368 11.75 23.87 15.77
CA GLN A 368 10.78 24.19 16.82
C GLN A 368 9.31 24.02 16.42
N TRP A 369 9.04 23.08 15.47
CA TRP A 369 7.67 22.83 15.02
C TRP A 369 6.73 22.45 16.19
N GLN A 370 7.25 21.82 17.23
CA GLN A 370 6.52 21.43 18.43
C GLN A 370 5.99 22.67 19.19
N ALA A 371 6.81 23.73 19.29
CA ALA A 371 6.39 24.99 19.88
C ALA A 371 5.25 25.63 19.09
N MET A 372 5.30 25.57 17.75
CA MET A 372 4.23 26.07 16.89
C MET A 372 2.90 25.32 17.11
N VAL A 373 2.96 24.05 17.54
CA VAL A 373 1.78 23.23 17.83
C VAL A 373 1.26 23.46 19.24
N LEU A 374 2.15 23.74 20.20
CA LEU A 374 1.82 23.88 21.63
C LEU A 374 1.47 25.30 22.05
N GLU A 375 1.97 26.34 21.34
CA GLU A 375 1.80 27.76 21.73
C GLU A 375 0.40 28.32 21.48
N ASP A 376 -0.46 27.64 20.75
CA ASP A 376 -1.80 28.15 20.48
C ASP A 376 -2.85 27.53 21.40
N GLU A 377 -3.30 28.35 22.37
CA GLU A 377 -4.25 27.99 23.43
C GLU A 377 -5.64 27.50 22.95
N GLY A 378 -5.82 27.31 21.64
CA GLY A 378 -7.07 26.83 21.02
C GLY A 378 -7.13 25.32 20.67
N GLY A 379 -6.11 24.57 20.98
CA GLY A 379 -5.98 23.08 21.01
C GLY A 379 -6.34 22.31 19.74
N GLU A 380 -7.55 22.40 19.24
CA GLU A 380 -8.06 21.53 18.17
C GLU A 380 -7.79 22.00 16.73
N LYS A 381 -7.62 23.31 16.54
CA LYS A 381 -7.53 23.89 15.19
C LYS A 381 -6.13 24.01 14.62
N ILE A 382 -5.07 23.85 15.41
CA ILE A 382 -3.71 24.16 15.02
C ILE A 382 -2.89 22.95 14.67
N ALA A 383 -2.98 21.86 15.41
CA ALA A 383 -2.42 20.58 14.99
C ALA A 383 -2.82 20.26 13.54
N SER A 384 -4.03 20.67 13.15
CA SER A 384 -4.55 20.48 11.81
C SER A 384 -3.91 21.40 10.74
N ARG A 385 -3.40 22.56 11.12
CA ARG A 385 -2.77 23.52 10.19
C ARG A 385 -1.25 23.39 10.10
N ALA A 386 -0.63 22.76 11.11
CA ALA A 386 0.82 22.58 11.16
C ALA A 386 1.32 21.53 10.14
N LEU A 387 0.52 20.50 9.84
CA LEU A 387 0.89 19.43 8.90
C LEU A 387 0.43 19.72 7.48
N ARG A 388 1.30 19.45 6.51
CA ARG A 388 1.04 19.56 5.07
C ARG A 388 1.23 18.21 4.39
N PRO A 389 0.61 17.95 3.24
CA PRO A 389 0.97 16.81 2.40
C PRO A 389 2.47 16.82 2.07
N GLY A 390 3.10 15.65 2.16
CA GLY A 390 4.54 15.51 1.93
C GLY A 390 5.42 15.68 3.18
N ASP A 391 4.86 16.16 4.30
CA ASP A 391 5.61 16.21 5.56
C ASP A 391 5.99 14.81 6.05
N LEU A 392 7.15 14.69 6.70
CA LEU A 392 7.53 13.51 7.46
C LEU A 392 7.57 13.86 8.94
N LEU A 393 6.82 13.12 9.75
CA LEU A 393 6.82 13.21 11.19
C LEU A 393 7.77 12.15 11.75
N ILE A 394 8.85 12.57 12.39
CA ILE A 394 9.83 11.67 13.00
C ILE A 394 9.53 11.59 14.49
N LEU A 395 9.32 10.36 14.98
CA LEU A 395 8.98 10.08 16.37
C LEU A 395 9.91 9.03 16.96
N ASP A 396 9.97 9.01 18.29
CA ASP A 396 10.64 7.92 19.00
C ASP A 396 9.94 6.59 18.77
N ALA A 397 10.71 5.53 18.58
CA ALA A 397 10.21 4.18 18.30
C ALA A 397 9.46 3.55 19.50
N SER A 398 9.61 4.10 20.71
CA SER A 398 8.85 3.67 21.88
C SER A 398 7.38 4.09 21.85
N VAL A 399 6.98 4.96 20.90
CA VAL A 399 5.59 5.39 20.75
C VAL A 399 4.75 4.29 20.10
N PRO A 400 3.72 3.74 20.77
CA PRO A 400 2.92 2.64 20.24
C PRO A 400 1.84 3.16 19.28
N LEU A 401 2.13 3.16 17.98
CA LEU A 401 1.28 3.73 16.91
C LEU A 401 0.83 2.70 15.88
N LEU A 402 1.31 1.46 15.96
CA LEU A 402 1.02 0.47 14.93
C LEU A 402 -0.12 -0.48 15.34
N THR A 403 -0.75 -1.03 14.34
CA THR A 403 -1.60 -2.23 14.42
C THR A 403 -1.28 -3.10 13.20
N SER A 404 -0.79 -4.31 13.44
CA SER A 404 -0.34 -5.22 12.39
C SER A 404 0.63 -4.56 11.38
N GLY A 405 1.55 -3.74 11.86
CA GLY A 405 2.55 -3.06 11.04
C GLY A 405 2.05 -1.85 10.24
N VAL A 406 0.86 -1.35 10.50
CA VAL A 406 0.27 -0.17 9.85
C VAL A 406 -0.04 0.90 10.90
N VAL A 407 0.26 2.15 10.59
CA VAL A 407 -0.07 3.29 11.48
C VAL A 407 -1.57 3.49 11.55
N THR A 408 -2.09 3.48 12.78
CA THR A 408 -3.51 3.72 13.05
C THR A 408 -3.65 4.71 14.22
N ASP A 409 -4.77 5.43 14.26
CA ASP A 409 -5.08 6.39 15.34
C ASP A 409 -5.24 5.71 16.72
N ALA A 410 -5.60 4.43 16.72
CA ALA A 410 -5.77 3.61 17.91
C ALA A 410 -4.65 2.54 18.06
N GLY A 411 -3.52 2.72 17.39
CA GLY A 411 -2.40 1.78 17.44
C GLY A 411 -1.84 1.61 18.84
N GLY A 412 -1.45 0.38 19.17
CA GLY A 412 -0.90 0.00 20.46
C GLY A 412 0.35 -0.86 20.35
N GLU A 413 0.79 -1.17 19.13
CA GLU A 413 2.01 -1.94 18.86
C GLU A 413 3.18 -0.98 18.61
N LEU A 414 4.37 -1.38 19.05
CA LEU A 414 5.61 -0.67 18.78
C LEU A 414 6.05 -0.94 17.35
N GLY A 415 6.63 0.09 16.72
CA GLY A 415 7.35 -0.06 15.47
C GLY A 415 8.84 -0.26 15.71
N MET A 416 9.48 -1.05 14.87
CA MET A 416 10.92 -1.20 14.90
C MET A 416 11.56 -0.15 14.00
N PRO A 417 12.57 0.62 14.45
CA PRO A 417 13.39 1.44 13.57
C PRO A 417 14.02 0.60 12.46
N VAL A 418 14.28 1.18 11.31
CA VAL A 418 15.08 0.51 10.30
C VAL A 418 16.50 0.39 10.84
N PRO A 419 17.11 -0.82 10.85
CA PRO A 419 18.46 -0.99 11.32
C PRO A 419 19.44 -0.10 10.56
N CYS A 420 20.40 0.47 11.28
CA CYS A 420 21.36 1.40 10.72
C CYS A 420 22.11 0.85 9.52
N GLU A 421 22.52 -0.40 9.56
CA GLU A 421 23.22 -1.10 8.48
C GLU A 421 22.39 -1.27 7.20
N GLU A 422 21.07 -1.08 7.29
CA GLU A 422 20.16 -1.15 6.14
C GLU A 422 19.79 0.23 5.57
N LEU A 423 20.28 1.32 6.15
CA LEU A 423 20.11 2.68 5.63
C LEU A 423 21.33 3.11 4.84
N ASP A 424 21.11 3.83 3.75
CA ASP A 424 22.19 4.44 2.99
C ASP A 424 22.64 5.71 3.73
N GLY A 425 23.90 5.75 4.19
CA GLY A 425 24.47 6.91 4.89
C GLY A 425 23.94 7.06 6.33
N VAL A 426 24.50 6.31 7.26
CA VAL A 426 23.92 6.20 8.60
C VAL A 426 24.72 6.91 9.66
N ALA A 427 24.02 7.68 10.51
CA ALA A 427 24.50 7.98 11.83
C ALA A 427 23.84 7.04 12.86
N GLY A 428 24.65 6.40 13.65
CA GLY A 428 24.25 5.67 14.85
C GLY A 428 25.18 6.02 15.99
N VAL A 429 24.64 6.03 17.20
CA VAL A 429 25.47 6.07 18.39
C VAL A 429 25.97 4.66 18.65
N VAL A 430 27.27 4.43 18.52
CA VAL A 430 27.88 3.14 18.81
C VAL A 430 28.62 3.25 20.15
N THR A 431 28.17 2.51 21.11
CA THR A 431 28.76 2.46 22.47
C THR A 431 29.92 1.49 22.56
N ASP A 432 30.03 0.52 21.64
CA ASP A 432 31.09 -0.46 21.60
C ASP A 432 32.04 -0.22 20.38
N PRO A 433 33.33 0.11 20.63
CA PRO A 433 34.30 0.30 19.55
C PRO A 433 34.51 -0.93 18.65
N ASP A 434 34.18 -2.13 19.13
CA ASP A 434 34.31 -3.36 18.33
C ASP A 434 33.19 -3.51 17.30
N GLU A 435 32.06 -2.83 17.46
CA GLU A 435 30.97 -2.77 16.47
C GLU A 435 31.31 -1.87 15.27
N LEU A 436 32.35 -1.03 15.40
CA LEU A 436 32.81 -0.13 14.34
C LEU A 436 33.63 -0.82 13.26
N ARG A 437 33.96 -2.10 13.41
CA ARG A 437 34.79 -2.82 12.42
C ARG A 437 34.07 -2.96 11.09
N GLY A 438 34.49 -2.15 10.13
CA GLY A 438 33.99 -2.17 8.74
C GLY A 438 33.06 -1.03 8.36
N LEU A 439 32.79 -0.08 9.26
CA LEU A 439 32.05 1.14 8.96
C LEU A 439 33.05 2.29 8.71
N ALA A 440 32.80 3.10 7.67
CA ALA A 440 33.51 4.37 7.52
C ALA A 440 32.99 5.32 8.59
N VAL A 441 33.85 5.70 9.50
CA VAL A 441 33.53 6.65 10.59
C VAL A 441 33.86 8.05 10.08
N LEU A 442 32.86 8.91 9.97
CA LEU A 442 33.06 10.35 9.87
C LEU A 442 32.64 10.94 11.22
N GLU A 443 33.61 11.47 11.94
CA GLU A 443 33.35 12.24 13.15
C GLU A 443 32.73 13.57 12.72
N SER A 444 31.49 13.83 13.15
CA SER A 444 30.91 15.15 13.11
C SER A 444 31.21 15.81 14.46
N ASP A 445 31.99 16.88 14.45
CA ASP A 445 32.34 17.63 15.67
C ASP A 445 31.09 18.08 16.43
N GLU A 446 30.02 18.45 15.71
CA GLU A 446 28.75 18.87 16.29
C GLU A 446 28.00 17.73 17.02
N LEU A 447 28.05 16.51 16.46
CA LEU A 447 27.44 15.33 17.09
C LEU A 447 28.24 14.84 18.28
N SER A 448 29.56 14.95 18.24
CA SER A 448 30.47 14.61 19.36
C SER A 448 30.26 15.54 20.58
N ASP A 449 29.92 16.80 20.33
CA ASP A 449 29.58 17.74 21.39
C ASP A 449 28.24 17.44 22.08
N LEU A 450 27.29 16.86 21.34
CA LEU A 450 25.98 16.47 21.85
C LEU A 450 26.00 15.14 22.61
N PHE A 451 26.97 14.26 22.32
CA PHE A 451 27.12 12.94 22.94
C PHE A 451 28.54 12.80 23.55
N PRO A 452 28.90 13.53 24.61
CA PRO A 452 30.23 13.48 25.17
C PRO A 452 30.51 12.09 25.78
N GLY A 453 31.49 11.41 25.23
CA GLY A 453 31.93 10.08 25.68
C GLY A 453 31.35 8.92 24.84
N GLU A 454 30.59 9.22 23.81
CA GLU A 454 30.09 8.22 22.84
C GLU A 454 30.68 8.48 21.45
N THR A 455 30.89 7.40 20.70
CA THR A 455 31.37 7.53 19.31
C THR A 455 30.16 7.58 18.38
N VAL A 456 29.95 8.72 17.76
CA VAL A 456 28.89 8.86 16.74
C VAL A 456 29.46 8.42 15.39
N VAL A 457 28.80 7.41 14.81
CA VAL A 457 29.21 6.83 13.54
C VAL A 457 28.26 7.32 12.45
N TRP A 458 28.83 7.92 11.44
CA TRP A 458 28.12 8.27 10.22
C TRP A 458 28.75 7.55 9.03
N SER A 459 27.96 6.84 8.24
CA SER A 459 28.39 6.19 7.02
C SER A 459 27.67 6.83 5.84
N PRO A 460 28.33 7.63 4.99
CA PRO A 460 27.77 8.00 3.71
C PRO A 460 27.58 6.75 2.86
N GLY A 461 26.49 6.70 2.08
CA GLY A 461 26.22 5.62 1.14
C GLY A 461 27.46 5.29 0.35
N ARG A 462 27.84 4.01 0.29
CA ARG A 462 29.03 3.56 -0.42
C ARG A 462 28.86 3.83 -1.92
N ASP A 463 29.58 4.79 -2.45
CA ASP A 463 30.12 4.65 -3.79
C ASP A 463 31.24 3.59 -3.72
N GLU A 464 31.18 2.54 -4.54
CA GLU A 464 32.13 1.41 -4.54
C GLU A 464 33.59 1.80 -4.81
N GLY A 465 33.91 3.09 -4.78
CA GLY A 465 35.23 3.67 -5.04
C GLY A 465 35.99 4.20 -3.83
N ASP A 466 35.37 4.45 -2.69
CA ASP A 466 36.00 5.11 -1.54
C ASP A 466 36.16 4.19 -0.33
N VAL A 467 36.90 3.10 -0.50
CA VAL A 467 37.49 2.38 0.63
C VAL A 467 38.98 2.76 0.67
N THR A 468 39.28 3.87 1.27
CA THR A 468 40.63 4.10 1.78
C THR A 468 40.61 3.97 3.29
N ALA A 469 41.19 2.85 3.69
CA ALA A 469 41.86 2.46 4.93
C ALA A 469 41.45 3.15 6.23
#